data_d62bb115445c69926bd43eb871ff8477
#
_entry.id   d62bb115445c69926bd43eb871ff8477
#
_cell.length_a   1.000
_cell.length_b   1.000
_cell.length_c   1.000
_cell.angle_alpha   90.00
_cell.angle_beta   90.00
_cell.angle_gamma   90.00
#
_symmetry.space_group_name_H-M   'P 1'
#
loop_
_entity.id
_entity.type
_entity.pdbx_description
1 polymer ?
#
loop_
_entity_poly.entity_id
_entity_poly.type
_entity_poly.pdbx_seq_one_letter_code
_entity_poly.pdbx_strand_id
1 'polypeptide(L)'
;FFTFALFTKSLELVGYLANAMFFFVGWHYIKQIFGCVIVLSSAKKVYYTKFERWAILVPLYSLWAISFLGANLYGGQNTYYQIIYSAAKIPEIFLNVSYTLLALSTIVMVAVIARKFVVDKTVPPVAAMVALLSVFVWYIPALSHSFYWYIVPLFHSLQYLLFVSAYERNKVFAQM
;
A
#
# COMPACT_ATOMS: atom_id res chain seq x y z
N PHE A 1 2.77 3.71 24.55
CA PHE A 1 4.15 3.86 24.05
C PHE A 1 4.53 5.33 23.85
N PHE A 2 3.74 6.17 23.16
CA PHE A 2 4.01 7.60 23.00
C PHE A 2 4.12 8.35 24.33
N THR A 3 3.23 8.10 25.28
CA THR A 3 3.28 8.65 26.64
C THR A 3 4.58 8.28 27.36
N PHE A 4 5.03 7.03 27.22
CA PHE A 4 6.30 6.58 27.79
C PHE A 4 7.51 7.32 27.19
N ALA A 5 7.53 7.49 25.85
CA ALA A 5 8.59 8.22 25.18
C ALA A 5 8.65 9.70 25.57
N LEU A 6 7.49 10.34 25.80
CA LEU A 6 7.40 11.71 26.32
C LEU A 6 7.90 11.80 27.77
N PHE A 7 7.61 10.80 28.61
CA PHE A 7 8.12 10.74 29.98
C PHE A 7 9.64 10.59 30.05
N THR A 8 10.23 9.81 29.15
CA THR A 8 11.69 9.61 29.09
C THR A 8 12.42 10.79 28.47
N LYS A 9 11.72 11.77 27.88
CA LYS A 9 12.28 12.92 27.12
C LYS A 9 13.30 12.49 26.04
N SER A 10 13.21 11.26 25.56
CA SER A 10 14.10 10.73 24.52
C SER A 10 13.54 11.04 23.14
N LEU A 11 14.08 12.07 22.49
CA LEU A 11 13.74 12.43 21.10
C LEU A 11 14.05 11.30 20.13
N GLU A 12 15.09 10.54 20.40
CA GLU A 12 15.48 9.41 19.56
C GLU A 12 14.42 8.28 19.60
N LEU A 13 13.91 7.95 20.78
CA LEU A 13 12.84 6.96 20.94
C LEU A 13 11.56 7.41 20.23
N VAL A 14 11.20 8.69 20.35
CA VAL A 14 10.05 9.26 19.61
C VAL A 14 10.27 9.13 18.10
N GLY A 15 11.49 9.36 17.62
CA GLY A 15 11.86 9.19 16.22
C GLY A 15 11.69 7.77 15.72
N TYR A 16 12.10 6.75 16.47
CA TYR A 16 11.87 5.34 16.12
C TYR A 16 10.39 4.96 16.15
N LEU A 17 9.62 5.49 17.08
CA LEU A 17 8.17 5.26 17.11
C LEU A 17 7.46 5.91 15.90
N ALA A 18 7.90 7.09 15.47
CA ALA A 18 7.40 7.72 14.26
C ALA A 18 7.71 6.85 13.03
N ASN A 19 8.92 6.30 12.93
CA ASN A 19 9.30 5.38 11.85
C ASN A 19 8.45 4.10 11.85
N ALA A 20 8.23 3.51 13.04
CA ALA A 20 7.32 2.36 13.17
C ALA A 20 5.89 2.71 12.75
N MET A 21 5.41 3.92 13.05
CA MET A 21 4.11 4.39 12.55
C MET A 21 4.08 4.43 11.02
N PHE A 22 5.11 4.94 10.35
CA PHE A 22 5.17 4.95 8.87
C PHE A 22 5.15 3.55 8.29
N PHE A 23 5.83 2.59 8.93
CA PHE A 23 5.77 1.18 8.55
C PHE A 23 4.33 0.65 8.54
N PHE A 24 3.60 0.83 9.65
CA PHE A 24 2.24 0.34 9.79
C PHE A 24 1.23 1.09 8.90
N VAL A 25 1.41 2.38 8.71
CA VAL A 25 0.55 3.20 7.83
C VAL A 25 0.69 2.73 6.37
N GLY A 26 1.91 2.55 5.89
CA GLY A 26 2.15 2.02 4.54
C GLY A 26 1.59 0.61 4.36
N TRP A 27 1.80 -0.27 5.33
CA TRP A 27 1.21 -1.61 5.34
C TRP A 27 -0.33 -1.58 5.32
N HIS A 28 -0.94 -0.68 6.08
CA HIS A 28 -2.39 -0.48 6.11
C HIS A 28 -2.91 -0.07 4.72
N TYR A 29 -2.24 0.86 4.04
CA TYR A 29 -2.63 1.30 2.70
C TYR A 29 -2.67 0.13 1.71
N ILE A 30 -1.65 -0.71 1.71
CA ILE A 30 -1.59 -1.91 0.86
C ILE A 30 -2.75 -2.87 1.15
N LYS A 31 -3.03 -3.13 2.43
CA LYS A 31 -4.14 -4.00 2.84
C LYS A 31 -5.50 -3.45 2.43
N GLN A 32 -5.70 -2.15 2.56
CA GLN A 32 -6.96 -1.50 2.16
C GLN A 32 -7.19 -1.62 0.66
N ILE A 33 -6.18 -1.32 -0.16
CA ILE A 33 -6.31 -1.42 -1.61
C ILE A 33 -6.55 -2.86 -2.05
N PHE A 34 -5.81 -3.81 -1.50
CA PHE A 34 -6.09 -5.23 -1.73
C PHE A 34 -7.52 -5.59 -1.35
N GLY A 35 -8.01 -5.14 -0.20
CA GLY A 35 -9.39 -5.30 0.24
C GLY A 35 -10.40 -4.74 -0.76
N CYS A 36 -10.17 -3.52 -1.26
CA CYS A 36 -11.00 -2.90 -2.30
C CYS A 36 -11.05 -3.76 -3.57
N VAL A 37 -9.90 -4.25 -4.05
CA VAL A 37 -9.84 -5.11 -5.24
C VAL A 37 -10.69 -6.37 -5.04
N ILE A 38 -10.55 -7.04 -3.91
CA ILE A 38 -11.29 -8.29 -3.63
C ILE A 38 -12.80 -8.03 -3.48
N VAL A 39 -13.19 -6.99 -2.72
CA VAL A 39 -14.61 -6.68 -2.46
C VAL A 39 -15.31 -6.24 -3.74
N LEU A 40 -14.73 -5.31 -4.51
CA LEU A 40 -15.30 -4.83 -5.76
C LEU A 40 -15.42 -5.94 -6.80
N SER A 41 -14.43 -6.84 -6.88
CA SER A 41 -14.48 -7.99 -7.77
C SER A 41 -15.57 -8.99 -7.35
N SER A 42 -15.66 -9.30 -6.06
CA SER A 42 -16.69 -10.20 -5.51
C SER A 42 -18.11 -9.68 -5.77
N ALA A 43 -18.34 -8.37 -5.67
CA ALA A 43 -19.61 -7.72 -5.97
C ALA A 43 -20.04 -7.93 -7.45
N LYS A 44 -19.09 -8.19 -8.34
CA LYS A 44 -19.33 -8.56 -9.75
C LYS A 44 -19.19 -10.06 -10.01
N LYS A 45 -19.20 -10.89 -8.95
CA LYS A 45 -19.06 -12.35 -9.02
C LYS A 45 -17.74 -12.83 -9.63
N VAL A 46 -16.70 -11.99 -9.59
CA VAL A 46 -15.34 -12.35 -9.98
C VAL A 46 -14.56 -12.74 -8.72
N TYR A 47 -14.26 -14.02 -8.59
CA TYR A 47 -13.58 -14.57 -7.41
C TYR A 47 -12.14 -14.93 -7.73
N TYR A 48 -11.27 -14.74 -6.74
CA TYR A 48 -9.85 -15.08 -6.82
C TYR A 48 -9.55 -16.28 -5.90
N THR A 49 -8.84 -17.25 -6.42
CA THR A 49 -8.27 -18.37 -5.65
C THR A 49 -7.20 -17.87 -4.66
N LYS A 50 -6.76 -18.73 -3.74
CA LYS A 50 -5.70 -18.37 -2.79
C LYS A 50 -4.43 -17.93 -3.52
N PHE A 51 -4.02 -18.65 -4.58
CA PHE A 51 -2.84 -18.31 -5.38
C PHE A 51 -3.00 -16.95 -6.06
N GLU A 52 -4.13 -16.68 -6.71
CA GLU A 52 -4.39 -15.43 -7.40
C GLU A 52 -4.41 -14.22 -6.43
N ARG A 53 -4.92 -14.42 -5.22
CA ARG A 53 -4.86 -13.40 -4.15
C ARG A 53 -3.43 -13.07 -3.75
N TRP A 54 -2.57 -14.09 -3.59
CA TRP A 54 -1.17 -13.87 -3.32
C TRP A 54 -0.44 -13.24 -4.50
N ALA A 55 -0.75 -13.62 -5.72
CA ALA A 55 -0.20 -13.01 -6.93
C ALA A 55 -0.50 -11.50 -7.02
N ILE A 56 -1.65 -11.05 -6.52
CA ILE A 56 -1.99 -9.62 -6.42
C ILE A 56 -1.30 -8.96 -5.22
N LEU A 57 -1.21 -9.64 -4.09
CA LEU A 57 -0.74 -9.07 -2.83
C LEU A 57 0.77 -8.90 -2.76
N VAL A 58 1.54 -9.85 -3.31
CA VAL A 58 3.01 -9.83 -3.24
C VAL A 58 3.62 -8.60 -3.91
N PRO A 59 3.26 -8.20 -5.15
CA PRO A 59 3.81 -6.98 -5.74
C PRO A 59 3.46 -5.71 -4.96
N LEU A 60 2.28 -5.66 -4.34
CA LEU A 60 1.87 -4.55 -3.49
C LEU A 60 2.76 -4.47 -2.23
N TYR A 61 3.04 -5.60 -1.59
CA TYR A 61 3.97 -5.64 -0.47
C TYR A 61 5.40 -5.30 -0.87
N SER A 62 5.85 -5.75 -2.05
CA SER A 62 7.18 -5.40 -2.55
C SER A 62 7.31 -3.90 -2.75
N LEU A 63 6.30 -3.26 -3.30
CA LEU A 63 6.28 -1.81 -3.52
C LEU A 63 6.33 -1.03 -2.19
N TRP A 64 5.54 -1.46 -1.20
CA TRP A 64 5.61 -0.90 0.16
C TRP A 64 6.98 -1.13 0.80
N ALA A 65 7.55 -2.33 0.67
CA ALA A 65 8.87 -2.65 1.23
C ALA A 65 9.95 -1.77 0.61
N ILE A 66 9.97 -1.59 -0.72
CA ILE A 66 10.90 -0.69 -1.41
C ILE A 66 10.81 0.73 -0.85
N SER A 67 9.59 1.23 -0.68
CA SER A 67 9.35 2.58 -0.17
C SER A 67 9.87 2.75 1.26
N PHE A 68 9.57 1.80 2.13
CA PHE A 68 10.02 1.84 3.53
C PHE A 68 11.54 1.63 3.64
N LEU A 69 12.08 0.64 2.93
CA LEU A 69 13.51 0.34 2.95
C LEU A 69 14.34 1.49 2.35
N GLY A 70 13.86 2.08 1.24
CA GLY A 70 14.52 3.24 0.62
C GLY A 70 14.60 4.45 1.55
N ALA A 71 13.52 4.74 2.30
CA ALA A 71 13.49 5.81 3.28
C ALA A 71 14.42 5.57 4.49
N ASN A 72 14.78 4.31 4.76
CA ASN A 72 15.61 3.91 5.89
C ASN A 72 17.03 3.45 5.50
N LEU A 73 17.39 3.50 4.22
CA LEU A 73 18.63 2.91 3.69
C LEU A 73 19.90 3.44 4.37
N TYR A 74 19.97 4.75 4.60
CA TYR A 74 21.17 5.37 5.15
C TYR A 74 21.14 5.49 6.68
N GLY A 75 20.02 5.22 7.30
CA GLY A 75 19.83 5.38 8.75
C GLY A 75 19.89 6.85 9.20
N GLY A 76 19.99 7.06 10.52
CA GLY A 76 20.10 8.39 11.10
C GLY A 76 18.76 9.11 11.28
N GLN A 77 18.81 10.43 11.38
CA GLN A 77 17.62 11.27 11.49
C GLN A 77 17.20 11.80 10.13
N ASN A 78 15.93 11.61 9.81
CA ASN A 78 15.30 12.06 8.59
C ASN A 78 14.05 12.88 8.92
N THR A 79 13.51 13.62 7.96
CA THR A 79 12.34 14.47 8.16
C THR A 79 11.25 14.13 7.16
N TYR A 80 10.03 13.96 7.67
CA TYR A 80 8.83 13.78 6.86
C TYR A 80 7.68 14.61 7.46
N TYR A 81 7.07 15.51 6.70
CA TYR A 81 6.08 16.49 7.18
C TYR A 81 6.56 17.26 8.42
N GLN A 82 7.81 17.70 8.45
CA GLN A 82 8.44 18.32 9.62
C GLN A 82 8.53 17.42 10.88
N ILE A 83 8.13 16.17 10.78
CA ILE A 83 8.31 15.18 11.83
C ILE A 83 9.70 14.58 11.67
N ILE A 84 10.54 14.74 12.67
CA ILE A 84 11.84 14.08 12.72
C ILE A 84 11.61 12.63 13.12
N TYR A 85 12.12 11.70 12.31
CA TYR A 85 12.11 10.29 12.64
C TYR A 85 13.52 9.71 12.59
N SER A 86 13.76 8.70 13.43
CA SER A 86 15.02 8.00 13.52
C SER A 86 14.93 6.68 12.76
N ALA A 87 15.90 6.41 11.91
CA ALA A 87 15.98 5.22 11.09
C ALA A 87 17.23 4.40 11.45
N ALA A 88 17.08 3.11 11.65
CA ALA A 88 18.22 2.20 11.69
C ALA A 88 18.73 1.96 10.28
N LYS A 89 20.05 1.91 10.10
CA LYS A 89 20.64 1.60 8.79
C LYS A 89 20.25 0.20 8.36
N ILE A 90 19.66 0.08 7.17
CA ILE A 90 19.25 -1.19 6.59
C ILE A 90 20.21 -1.59 5.49
N PRO A 91 20.67 -2.86 5.43
CA PRO A 91 21.54 -3.34 4.33
C PRO A 91 20.83 -3.22 2.99
N GLU A 92 21.54 -2.71 1.99
CA GLU A 92 21.03 -2.47 0.62
C GLU A 92 20.51 -3.75 -0.05
N ILE A 93 21.00 -4.92 0.36
CA ILE A 93 20.56 -6.21 -0.17
C ILE A 93 19.04 -6.39 -0.05
N PHE A 94 18.41 -5.92 1.05
CA PHE A 94 16.96 -6.03 1.22
C PHE A 94 16.19 -5.19 0.22
N LEU A 95 16.73 -4.01 -0.14
CA LEU A 95 16.14 -3.15 -1.16
C LEU A 95 16.24 -3.82 -2.54
N ASN A 96 17.40 -4.36 -2.90
CA ASN A 96 17.63 -5.04 -4.17
C ASN A 96 16.75 -6.30 -4.32
N VAL A 97 16.62 -7.10 -3.26
CA VAL A 97 15.70 -8.25 -3.21
C VAL A 97 14.25 -7.78 -3.42
N SER A 98 13.84 -6.67 -2.80
CA SER A 98 12.50 -6.14 -2.95
C SER A 98 12.21 -5.65 -4.37
N TYR A 99 13.16 -5.03 -5.06
CA TYR A 99 13.03 -4.67 -6.49
C TYR A 99 12.88 -5.90 -7.38
N THR A 100 13.71 -6.92 -7.16
CA THR A 100 13.62 -8.18 -7.91
C THR A 100 12.27 -8.85 -7.69
N LEU A 101 11.83 -8.91 -6.43
CA LEU A 101 10.53 -9.47 -6.06
C LEU A 101 9.38 -8.68 -6.68
N LEU A 102 9.45 -7.35 -6.70
CA LEU A 102 8.46 -6.50 -7.36
C LEU A 102 8.36 -6.84 -8.86
N ALA A 103 9.48 -6.91 -9.56
CA ALA A 103 9.49 -7.19 -10.99
C ALA A 103 8.87 -8.56 -11.30
N LEU A 104 9.34 -9.62 -10.63
CA LEU A 104 8.85 -10.98 -10.85
C LEU A 104 7.38 -11.14 -10.46
N SER A 105 6.99 -10.63 -9.30
CA SER A 105 5.60 -10.75 -8.83
C SER A 105 4.63 -9.91 -9.66
N THR A 106 5.06 -8.77 -10.21
CA THR A 106 4.23 -7.97 -11.12
C THR A 106 3.95 -8.74 -12.42
N ILE A 107 4.93 -9.46 -12.97
CA ILE A 107 4.72 -10.33 -14.14
C ILE A 107 3.67 -11.40 -13.83
N VAL A 108 3.79 -12.07 -12.66
CA VAL A 108 2.82 -13.09 -12.23
C VAL A 108 1.43 -12.48 -12.05
N MET A 109 1.32 -11.30 -11.44
CA MET A 109 0.05 -10.59 -11.27
C MET A 109 -0.60 -10.27 -12.61
N VAL A 110 0.17 -9.74 -13.56
CA VAL A 110 -0.33 -9.43 -14.91
C VAL A 110 -0.79 -10.70 -15.62
N ALA A 111 -0.04 -11.80 -15.52
CA ALA A 111 -0.41 -13.09 -16.09
C ALA A 111 -1.72 -13.63 -15.49
N VAL A 112 -1.91 -13.51 -14.17
CA VAL A 112 -3.16 -13.90 -13.48
C VAL A 112 -4.34 -13.06 -13.97
N ILE A 113 -4.18 -11.74 -14.07
CA ILE A 113 -5.23 -10.85 -14.56
C ILE A 113 -5.55 -11.16 -16.03
N ALA A 114 -4.53 -11.32 -16.88
CA ALA A 114 -4.69 -11.68 -18.28
C ALA A 114 -5.42 -13.04 -18.44
N ARG A 115 -5.07 -14.03 -17.63
CA ARG A 115 -5.78 -15.31 -17.61
C ARG A 115 -7.27 -15.15 -17.30
N LYS A 116 -7.63 -14.30 -16.32
CA LYS A 116 -9.04 -14.01 -16.01
C LYS A 116 -9.80 -13.47 -17.22
N PHE A 117 -9.17 -12.59 -18.01
CA PHE A 117 -9.77 -12.07 -19.23
C PHE A 117 -9.91 -13.13 -20.33
N VAL A 118 -8.84 -13.86 -20.61
CA VAL A 118 -8.73 -14.72 -21.81
C VAL A 118 -9.35 -16.09 -21.57
N VAL A 119 -9.03 -16.72 -20.44
CA VAL A 119 -9.40 -18.13 -20.16
C VAL A 119 -10.71 -18.20 -19.39
N ASP A 120 -10.80 -17.50 -18.25
CA ASP A 120 -11.98 -17.56 -17.39
C ASP A 120 -13.14 -16.71 -17.94
N LYS A 121 -12.88 -15.85 -18.95
CA LYS A 121 -13.82 -14.87 -19.54
C LYS A 121 -14.55 -14.03 -18.48
N THR A 122 -13.88 -13.84 -17.35
CA THR A 122 -14.36 -13.01 -16.25
C THR A 122 -13.58 -11.71 -16.22
N VAL A 123 -14.28 -10.59 -16.38
CA VAL A 123 -13.65 -9.27 -16.42
C VAL A 123 -13.70 -8.66 -15.02
N PRO A 124 -12.54 -8.45 -14.35
CA PRO A 124 -12.53 -7.70 -13.10
C PRO A 124 -13.13 -6.30 -13.33
N PRO A 125 -13.92 -5.79 -12.39
CA PRO A 125 -14.55 -4.48 -12.58
C PRO A 125 -13.51 -3.38 -12.72
N VAL A 126 -13.77 -2.40 -13.57
CA VAL A 126 -12.87 -1.26 -13.84
C VAL A 126 -12.46 -0.59 -12.53
N ALA A 127 -13.38 -0.42 -11.58
CA ALA A 127 -13.08 0.17 -10.28
C ALA A 127 -12.02 -0.62 -9.48
N ALA A 128 -12.03 -1.97 -9.56
CA ALA A 128 -10.99 -2.79 -8.92
C ALA A 128 -9.64 -2.63 -9.62
N MET A 129 -9.63 -2.53 -10.96
CA MET A 129 -8.41 -2.30 -11.73
C MET A 129 -7.83 -0.92 -11.48
N VAL A 130 -8.67 0.11 -11.44
CA VAL A 130 -8.26 1.48 -11.09
C VAL A 130 -7.70 1.52 -9.66
N ALA A 131 -8.33 0.87 -8.69
CA ALA A 131 -7.82 0.78 -7.32
C ALA A 131 -6.46 0.09 -7.26
N LEU A 132 -6.25 -1.00 -8.03
CA LEU A 132 -4.98 -1.69 -8.10
C LEU A 132 -3.89 -0.83 -8.75
N LEU A 133 -4.18 -0.24 -9.90
CA LEU A 133 -3.23 0.58 -10.66
C LEU A 133 -2.86 1.87 -9.93
N SER A 134 -3.79 2.45 -9.16
CA SER A 134 -3.53 3.68 -8.41
C SER A 134 -2.33 3.57 -7.48
N VAL A 135 -2.09 2.39 -6.88
CA VAL A 135 -0.92 2.18 -6.02
C VAL A 135 0.38 2.36 -6.79
N PHE A 136 0.47 1.77 -7.98
CA PHE A 136 1.66 1.89 -8.81
C PHE A 136 1.87 3.34 -9.28
N VAL A 137 0.79 4.02 -9.68
CA VAL A 137 0.81 5.43 -10.09
C VAL A 137 1.25 6.34 -8.95
N TRP A 138 0.96 6.01 -7.69
CA TRP A 138 1.35 6.85 -6.55
C TRP A 138 2.74 6.50 -6.01
N TYR A 139 3.04 5.21 -5.85
CA TYR A 139 4.29 4.78 -5.23
C TYR A 139 5.51 4.87 -6.17
N ILE A 140 5.35 4.61 -7.47
CA ILE A 140 6.48 4.67 -8.40
C ILE A 140 7.06 6.08 -8.49
N PRO A 141 6.29 7.16 -8.71
CA PRO A 141 6.83 8.52 -8.67
C PRO A 141 7.38 8.91 -7.29
N ALA A 142 6.83 8.38 -6.20
CA ALA A 142 7.32 8.62 -4.85
C ALA A 142 8.73 8.06 -4.62
N LEU A 143 9.15 7.03 -5.36
CA LEU A 143 10.52 6.52 -5.34
C LEU A 143 11.54 7.51 -5.94
N SER A 144 11.09 8.39 -6.84
CA SER A 144 11.96 9.34 -7.53
C SER A 144 11.92 10.74 -6.92
N HIS A 145 10.79 11.14 -6.35
CA HIS A 145 10.57 12.48 -5.84
C HIS A 145 9.81 12.47 -4.51
N SER A 146 10.42 13.03 -3.47
CA SER A 146 9.85 13.12 -2.12
C SER A 146 8.50 13.86 -2.05
N PHE A 147 8.23 14.77 -2.99
CA PHE A 147 6.95 15.47 -3.08
C PHE A 147 5.75 14.52 -3.18
N TYR A 148 5.89 13.39 -3.89
CA TYR A 148 4.79 12.43 -4.04
C TYR A 148 4.41 11.71 -2.75
N TRP A 149 5.33 11.64 -1.76
CA TRP A 149 5.00 11.13 -0.43
C TRP A 149 3.92 11.93 0.28
N TYR A 150 3.81 13.24 -0.03
CA TYR A 150 2.76 14.11 0.51
C TYR A 150 1.40 13.86 -0.13
N ILE A 151 1.39 13.36 -1.36
CA ILE A 151 0.17 13.15 -2.14
C ILE A 151 -0.45 11.78 -1.82
N VAL A 152 0.35 10.77 -1.50
CA VAL A 152 -0.13 9.39 -1.21
C VAL A 152 -1.22 9.36 -0.13
N PRO A 153 -1.06 9.98 1.06
CA PRO A 153 -2.10 10.00 2.08
C PRO A 153 -3.39 10.69 1.64
N LEU A 154 -3.28 11.77 0.86
CA LEU A 154 -4.44 12.50 0.33
C LEU A 154 -5.27 11.62 -0.60
N PHE A 155 -4.66 11.00 -1.61
CA PHE A 155 -5.37 10.13 -2.54
C PHE A 155 -5.92 8.88 -1.86
N HIS A 156 -5.19 8.34 -0.89
CA HIS A 156 -5.67 7.24 -0.08
C HIS A 156 -6.94 7.60 0.69
N SER A 157 -6.98 8.77 1.32
CA SER A 157 -8.16 9.27 2.04
C SER A 157 -9.34 9.50 1.11
N LEU A 158 -9.12 10.08 -0.08
CA LEU A 158 -10.16 10.26 -1.10
C LEU A 158 -10.74 8.93 -1.57
N GLN A 159 -9.89 7.94 -1.81
CA GLN A 159 -10.33 6.59 -2.19
C GLN A 159 -11.22 5.97 -1.10
N TYR A 160 -10.86 6.13 0.17
CA TYR A 160 -11.65 5.63 1.29
C TYR A 160 -13.02 6.31 1.38
N LEU A 161 -13.06 7.64 1.21
CA LEU A 161 -14.32 8.41 1.23
C LEU A 161 -15.31 7.95 0.14
N LEU A 162 -14.82 7.67 -1.06
CA LEU A 162 -15.65 7.13 -2.15
C LEU A 162 -16.25 5.77 -1.77
N PHE A 163 -15.45 4.90 -1.15
CA PHE A 163 -15.90 3.58 -0.71
C PHE A 163 -16.95 3.68 0.39
N VAL A 164 -16.71 4.50 1.42
CA VAL A 164 -17.65 4.73 2.52
C VAL A 164 -18.95 5.35 2.01
N SER A 165 -18.87 6.35 1.13
CA SER A 165 -20.06 6.98 0.54
C SER A 165 -20.91 6.00 -0.26
N ALA A 166 -20.27 5.12 -1.02
CA ALA A 166 -20.98 4.06 -1.75
C ALA A 166 -21.66 3.04 -0.80
N TYR A 167 -20.96 2.68 0.28
CA TYR A 167 -21.48 1.77 1.30
C TYR A 167 -22.71 2.37 2.01
N GLU A 168 -22.60 3.59 2.52
CA GLU A 168 -23.71 4.28 3.22
C GLU A 168 -24.92 4.46 2.31
N ARG A 169 -24.71 4.86 1.06
CA ARG A 169 -25.79 4.96 0.07
C ARG A 169 -26.52 3.63 -0.12
N ASN A 170 -25.78 2.53 -0.28
CA ASN A 170 -26.40 1.21 -0.46
C ASN A 170 -27.14 0.74 0.79
N LYS A 171 -26.65 1.09 1.98
CA LYS A 171 -27.34 0.79 3.25
C LYS A 171 -28.68 1.51 3.36
N VAL A 172 -28.75 2.77 2.98
CA VAL A 172 -30.00 3.54 2.96
C VAL A 172 -31.02 2.90 1.99
N PHE A 173 -30.59 2.51 0.78
CA PHE A 173 -31.47 1.85 -0.19
C PHE A 173 -31.94 0.47 0.26
N ALA A 174 -31.17 -0.25 1.08
CA ALA A 174 -31.58 -1.54 1.61
C ALA A 174 -32.60 -1.45 2.77
N GLN A 175 -32.81 -0.24 3.32
CA GLN A 175 -33.76 0.03 4.42
C GLN A 175 -35.07 0.65 3.93
N MET A 176 -35.16 1.03 2.66
CA MET A 176 -36.37 1.47 1.97
C MET A 176 -37.11 0.31 1.34
#